data_07a839a1405603c3343a081e41d665d9
#
_entry.id   07a839a1405603c3343a081e41d665d9
#
_cell.length_a   1.000
_cell.length_b   1.000
_cell.length_c   1.000
_cell.angle_alpha   90.00
_cell.angle_beta   90.00
_cell.angle_gamma   90.00
#
_symmetry.space_group_name_H-M   'P 1'
#
loop_
_entity.id
_entity.type
_entity.pdbx_description
1 polymer ?
#
loop_
_entity_poly.entity_id
_entity_poly.type
_entity_poly.pdbx_seq_one_letter_code
_entity_poly.pdbx_strand_id
1 'polypeptide(L)'
;VTASHNPPDDNGYKVYLGDGSQIVPPADAAISAAIAAVGAMDSIPRSDDYRILDGSLLDSYVARAVSLLGGGPRGVSAVYTAMHGVGGQVFIRAARQAGFPEPAKVAAQFDPDGRFPTVSFPNPEEPGAMDLALADARAQGADVIIANDPDADRSAAGIRTAEDYRMLT
;
A
#
# COMPACT_ATOMS: atom_id res chain seq x y z
N VAL A 1 7.52 -4.67 8.14
CA VAL A 1 8.79 -4.76 7.39
C VAL A 1 8.50 -4.37 5.96
N THR A 2 9.18 -3.36 5.44
CA THR A 2 8.95 -2.87 4.08
C THR A 2 10.09 -1.95 3.62
N ALA A 3 10.42 -1.98 2.33
CA ALA A 3 11.26 -0.97 1.68
C ALA A 3 10.42 0.15 1.03
N SER A 4 9.09 0.14 1.22
CA SER A 4 8.16 1.08 0.58
C SER A 4 8.32 1.06 -0.95
N HIS A 5 8.51 2.21 -1.59
CA HIS A 5 8.69 2.40 -3.03
C HIS A 5 10.16 2.36 -3.50
N ASN A 6 11.06 1.86 -2.68
CA ASN A 6 12.48 1.73 -3.04
C ASN A 6 12.72 0.55 -4.00
N PRO A 7 13.91 0.48 -4.64
CA PRO A 7 14.27 -0.65 -5.50
C PRO A 7 14.19 -2.01 -4.80
N PRO A 8 14.08 -3.12 -5.57
CA PRO A 8 13.87 -4.48 -5.02
C PRO A 8 14.96 -4.97 -4.05
N ASP A 9 16.19 -4.47 -4.18
CA ASP A 9 17.33 -4.86 -3.33
C ASP A 9 17.30 -4.14 -1.97
N ASP A 10 16.49 -3.12 -1.80
CA ASP A 10 16.37 -2.39 -0.55
C ASP A 10 15.47 -3.13 0.43
N ASN A 11 15.87 -3.14 1.68
CA ASN A 11 15.09 -3.70 2.78
C ASN A 11 15.01 -2.69 3.93
N GLY A 12 13.90 -2.75 4.65
CA GLY A 12 13.70 -1.86 5.78
C GLY A 12 12.58 -2.31 6.69
N TYR A 13 12.40 -1.57 7.75
CA TYR A 13 11.26 -1.70 8.64
C TYR A 13 10.92 -0.33 9.25
N LYS A 14 9.65 -0.12 9.45
CA LYS A 14 9.12 1.06 10.14
C LYS A 14 8.87 0.67 11.60
N VAL A 15 9.38 1.45 12.53
CA VAL A 15 9.25 1.23 13.98
C VAL A 15 8.36 2.32 14.56
N TYR A 16 7.42 1.92 15.40
CA TYR A 16 6.47 2.81 16.05
C TYR A 16 6.59 2.67 17.56
N LEU A 17 6.44 3.78 18.27
CA LEU A 17 6.42 3.80 19.73
C LEU A 17 5.04 3.41 20.28
N GLY A 18 4.93 3.27 21.60
CA GLY A 18 3.71 2.85 22.26
C GLY A 18 2.52 3.81 22.09
N ASP A 19 2.76 5.03 21.69
CA ASP A 19 1.74 6.04 21.35
C ASP A 19 1.26 5.96 19.88
N GLY A 20 1.86 5.05 19.07
CA GLY A 20 1.56 4.88 17.67
C GLY A 20 2.31 5.82 16.73
N SER A 21 3.18 6.69 17.23
CA SER A 21 4.02 7.55 16.39
C SER A 21 5.25 6.80 15.87
N GLN A 22 5.66 7.10 14.65
CA GLN A 22 6.92 6.58 14.10
C GLN A 22 8.10 7.18 14.87
N ILE A 23 9.17 6.39 15.05
CA ILE A 23 10.35 6.84 15.77
C ILE A 23 10.95 8.12 15.19
N VAL A 24 11.33 9.02 16.10
CA VAL A 24 12.06 10.26 15.80
C VAL A 24 13.18 10.43 16.83
N PRO A 25 14.16 11.31 16.61
CA PRO A 25 15.15 11.60 17.63
C PRO A 25 14.54 11.95 19.00
N PRO A 26 15.08 11.42 20.11
CA PRO A 26 16.32 10.65 20.24
C PRO A 26 16.15 9.12 20.17
N ALA A 27 14.93 8.60 19.96
CA ALA A 27 14.64 7.18 20.02
C ALA A 27 15.37 6.38 18.92
N ASP A 28 15.48 6.92 17.71
CA ASP A 28 16.22 6.35 16.59
C ASP A 28 17.69 6.10 16.91
N ALA A 29 18.36 7.09 17.51
CA ALA A 29 19.76 6.98 17.92
C ALA A 29 19.94 5.92 19.01
N ALA A 30 19.04 5.85 19.99
CA ALA A 30 19.08 4.86 21.06
C ALA A 30 18.88 3.43 20.52
N ILE A 31 17.96 3.25 19.58
CA ILE A 31 17.72 1.97 18.91
C ILE A 31 18.94 1.56 18.08
N SER A 32 19.52 2.47 17.30
CA SER A 32 20.72 2.21 16.51
C SER A 32 21.90 1.77 17.39
N ALA A 33 22.10 2.44 18.53
CA ALA A 33 23.13 2.06 19.48
C ALA A 33 22.89 0.68 20.09
N ALA A 34 21.63 0.35 20.42
CA ALA A 34 21.26 -0.98 20.91
C ALA A 34 21.50 -2.07 19.86
N ILE A 35 21.14 -1.82 18.60
CA ILE A 35 21.41 -2.75 17.48
C ILE A 35 22.91 -3.00 17.34
N ALA A 36 23.73 -1.96 17.36
CA ALA A 36 25.19 -2.09 17.27
C ALA A 36 25.81 -2.88 18.42
N ALA A 37 25.18 -2.87 19.59
CA ALA A 37 25.63 -3.60 20.78
C ALA A 37 25.22 -5.08 20.81
N VAL A 38 24.33 -5.55 19.91
CA VAL A 38 23.84 -6.95 19.90
C VAL A 38 24.96 -7.97 19.69
N GLY A 39 25.99 -7.63 18.90
CA GLY A 39 27.08 -8.56 18.59
C GLY A 39 26.68 -9.60 17.54
N ALA A 40 27.06 -10.86 17.76
CA ALA A 40 26.78 -11.93 16.81
C ALA A 40 25.29 -12.29 16.76
N MET A 41 24.74 -12.47 15.56
CA MET A 41 23.32 -12.80 15.35
C MET A 41 22.86 -14.06 16.09
N ASP A 42 23.76 -15.03 16.25
CA ASP A 42 23.49 -16.29 16.97
C ASP A 42 23.29 -16.09 18.47
N SER A 43 23.71 -14.95 19.03
CA SER A 43 23.52 -14.60 20.43
C SER A 43 22.15 -14.04 20.76
N ILE A 44 21.33 -13.74 19.74
CA ILE A 44 19.99 -13.20 19.94
C ILE A 44 19.07 -14.28 20.51
N PRO A 45 18.48 -14.07 21.70
CA PRO A 45 17.50 -15.02 22.24
C PRO A 45 16.33 -15.22 21.30
N ARG A 46 15.93 -16.47 21.13
CA ARG A 46 14.73 -16.84 20.36
C ARG A 46 13.71 -17.45 21.28
N SER A 47 12.44 -17.26 20.97
CA SER A 47 11.33 -17.81 21.73
C SER A 47 10.23 -18.24 20.79
N ASP A 48 9.52 -19.32 21.14
CA ASP A 48 8.28 -19.74 20.50
C ASP A 48 7.05 -19.14 21.19
N ASP A 49 7.26 -18.31 22.22
CA ASP A 49 6.21 -17.59 22.93
C ASP A 49 5.76 -16.35 22.15
N TYR A 50 5.02 -16.61 21.09
CA TYR A 50 4.36 -15.57 20.30
C TYR A 50 2.94 -16.01 19.91
N ARG A 51 2.08 -15.04 19.65
CA ARG A 51 0.72 -15.29 19.17
C ARG A 51 0.57 -14.82 17.72
N ILE A 52 0.16 -15.73 16.86
CA ILE A 52 -0.30 -15.38 15.52
C ILE A 52 -1.73 -14.84 15.64
N LEU A 53 -1.95 -13.61 15.18
CA LEU A 53 -3.28 -13.01 15.17
C LEU A 53 -4.10 -13.59 14.01
N ASP A 54 -5.38 -13.79 14.26
CA ASP A 54 -6.33 -14.18 13.22
C ASP A 54 -6.78 -12.99 12.35
N GLY A 55 -7.71 -13.22 11.43
CA GLY A 55 -8.21 -12.19 10.53
C GLY A 55 -9.00 -11.06 11.20
N SER A 56 -9.33 -11.14 12.48
CA SER A 56 -10.18 -10.17 13.17
C SER A 56 -9.57 -8.79 13.28
N LEU A 57 -8.22 -8.71 13.34
CA LEU A 57 -7.52 -7.44 13.31
C LEU A 57 -7.72 -6.72 11.96
N LEU A 58 -7.58 -7.47 10.85
CA LEU A 58 -7.84 -6.94 9.52
C LEU A 58 -9.31 -6.54 9.36
N ASP A 59 -10.24 -7.32 9.88
CA ASP A 59 -11.67 -7.01 9.88
C ASP A 59 -11.94 -5.67 10.58
N SER A 60 -11.34 -5.48 11.75
CA SER A 60 -11.45 -4.25 12.53
C SER A 60 -10.85 -3.05 11.80
N TYR A 61 -9.70 -3.24 11.15
CA TYR A 61 -9.06 -2.19 10.35
C TYR A 61 -9.96 -1.76 9.18
N VAL A 62 -10.46 -2.71 8.39
CA VAL A 62 -11.34 -2.41 7.25
C VAL A 62 -12.64 -1.75 7.72
N ALA A 63 -13.26 -2.25 8.78
CA ALA A 63 -14.46 -1.66 9.36
C ALA A 63 -14.22 -0.22 9.81
N ARG A 64 -13.07 0.04 10.46
CA ARG A 64 -12.68 1.39 10.87
C ARG A 64 -12.48 2.32 9.67
N ALA A 65 -11.75 1.88 8.64
CA ALA A 65 -11.53 2.66 7.42
C ALA A 65 -12.87 3.03 6.76
N VAL A 66 -13.76 2.07 6.60
CA VAL A 66 -15.10 2.28 6.01
C VAL A 66 -15.95 3.22 6.86
N SER A 67 -15.84 3.17 8.19
CA SER A 67 -16.60 4.04 9.10
C SER A 67 -16.26 5.53 8.98
N LEU A 68 -15.12 5.86 8.36
CA LEU A 68 -14.71 7.25 8.14
C LEU A 68 -15.35 7.87 6.89
N LEU A 69 -15.95 7.04 6.04
CA LEU A 69 -16.58 7.52 4.82
C LEU A 69 -17.92 8.21 5.13
N GLY A 70 -18.07 9.41 4.62
CA GLY A 70 -19.33 10.12 4.65
C GLY A 70 -20.39 9.49 3.74
N GLY A 71 -21.62 9.97 3.87
CA GLY A 71 -22.70 9.68 2.91
C GLY A 71 -22.37 10.27 1.54
N GLY A 72 -22.76 9.58 0.47
CA GLY A 72 -22.56 10.05 -0.90
C GLY A 72 -22.79 8.96 -1.92
N PRO A 73 -22.81 9.31 -3.21
CA PRO A 73 -22.97 8.34 -4.29
C PRO A 73 -21.80 7.33 -4.28
N ARG A 74 -22.11 6.07 -4.64
CA ARG A 74 -21.16 4.97 -4.70
C ARG A 74 -20.98 4.40 -6.12
N GLY A 75 -21.67 4.95 -7.10
CA GLY A 75 -21.69 4.46 -8.48
C GLY A 75 -20.49 4.88 -9.33
N VAL A 76 -19.31 5.02 -8.73
CA VAL A 76 -18.06 5.39 -9.43
C VAL A 76 -17.37 4.14 -9.93
N SER A 77 -17.06 4.07 -11.23
CA SER A 77 -16.22 3.02 -11.80
C SER A 77 -14.74 3.36 -11.63
N ALA A 78 -13.95 2.39 -11.16
CA ALA A 78 -12.54 2.61 -10.87
C ALA A 78 -11.65 1.52 -11.47
N VAL A 79 -10.44 1.91 -11.88
CA VAL A 79 -9.30 1.01 -12.08
C VAL A 79 -8.34 1.17 -10.91
N TYR A 80 -7.82 0.05 -10.43
CA TYR A 80 -6.93 0.02 -9.27
C TYR A 80 -5.65 -0.75 -9.55
N THR A 81 -4.52 -0.18 -9.14
CA THR A 81 -3.24 -0.88 -9.09
C THR A 81 -2.64 -0.85 -7.69
N ALA A 82 -2.10 -2.00 -7.26
CA ALA A 82 -1.30 -2.14 -6.04
C ALA A 82 0.21 -2.01 -6.31
N MET A 83 0.61 -1.80 -7.56
CA MET A 83 2.02 -1.75 -7.98
C MET A 83 2.88 -2.90 -7.43
N HIS A 84 2.35 -4.13 -7.53
CA HIS A 84 2.97 -5.34 -6.97
C HIS A 84 3.08 -5.33 -5.44
N GLY A 85 2.35 -4.45 -4.77
CA GLY A 85 2.38 -4.30 -3.32
C GLY A 85 1.33 -5.12 -2.58
N VAL A 86 1.27 -4.94 -1.28
CA VAL A 86 0.44 -5.74 -0.37
C VAL A 86 -0.98 -5.18 -0.18
N GLY A 87 -1.25 -3.96 -0.66
CA GLY A 87 -2.53 -3.25 -0.43
C GLY A 87 -3.73 -3.83 -1.18
N GLY A 88 -3.51 -4.59 -2.26
CA GLY A 88 -4.54 -4.98 -3.23
C GLY A 88 -5.79 -5.61 -2.63
N GLN A 89 -5.61 -6.70 -1.90
CA GLN A 89 -6.74 -7.44 -1.32
C GLN A 89 -7.50 -6.63 -0.27
N VAL A 90 -6.76 -5.86 0.54
CA VAL A 90 -7.36 -5.02 1.60
C VAL A 90 -8.16 -3.89 0.98
N PHE A 91 -7.65 -3.24 -0.06
CA PHE A 91 -8.34 -2.18 -0.78
C PHE A 91 -9.65 -2.68 -1.42
N ILE A 92 -9.60 -3.80 -2.15
CA ILE A 92 -10.81 -4.39 -2.76
C ILE A 92 -11.85 -4.73 -1.70
N ARG A 93 -11.43 -5.30 -0.58
CA ARG A 93 -12.31 -5.62 0.54
C ARG A 93 -12.96 -4.37 1.13
N ALA A 94 -12.18 -3.31 1.35
CA ALA A 94 -12.67 -2.04 1.87
C ALA A 94 -13.67 -1.37 0.90
N ALA A 95 -13.36 -1.34 -0.40
CA ALA A 95 -14.24 -0.80 -1.43
C ALA A 95 -15.60 -1.53 -1.46
N ARG A 96 -15.57 -2.87 -1.44
CA ARG A 96 -16.78 -3.69 -1.39
C ARG A 96 -17.60 -3.44 -0.13
N GLN A 97 -16.96 -3.41 1.04
CA GLN A 97 -17.65 -3.15 2.32
C GLN A 97 -18.21 -1.72 2.38
N ALA A 98 -17.57 -0.77 1.72
CA ALA A 98 -18.04 0.61 1.59
C ALA A 98 -19.20 0.78 0.59
N GLY A 99 -19.58 -0.27 -0.13
CA GLY A 99 -20.67 -0.26 -1.10
C GLY A 99 -20.31 0.29 -2.48
N PHE A 100 -19.02 0.41 -2.80
CA PHE A 100 -18.57 0.72 -4.16
C PHE A 100 -18.62 -0.51 -5.06
N PRO A 101 -18.80 -0.33 -6.39
CA PRO A 101 -18.52 -1.38 -7.36
C PRO A 101 -17.08 -1.88 -7.19
N GLU A 102 -16.86 -3.17 -7.41
CA GLU A 102 -15.49 -3.69 -7.34
C GLU A 102 -14.62 -3.02 -8.40
N PRO A 103 -13.51 -2.37 -8.02
CA PRO A 103 -12.60 -1.77 -8.98
C PRO A 103 -11.99 -2.82 -9.91
N ALA A 104 -11.84 -2.47 -11.18
CA ALA A 104 -11.09 -3.28 -12.12
C ALA A 104 -9.61 -3.26 -11.72
N LYS A 105 -9.01 -4.44 -11.65
CA LYS A 105 -7.63 -4.62 -11.18
C LYS A 105 -6.67 -4.57 -12.36
N VAL A 106 -5.58 -3.84 -12.25
CA VAL A 106 -4.45 -3.97 -13.17
C VAL A 106 -3.80 -5.34 -12.91
N ALA A 107 -4.20 -6.33 -13.66
CA ALA A 107 -3.88 -7.75 -13.38
C ALA A 107 -2.38 -8.01 -13.23
N ALA A 108 -1.55 -7.35 -14.04
CA ALA A 108 -0.10 -7.52 -14.00
C ALA A 108 0.56 -6.94 -12.74
N GLN A 109 -0.15 -6.09 -11.97
CA GLN A 109 0.38 -5.36 -10.82
C GLN A 109 -0.40 -5.61 -9.52
N PHE A 110 -1.40 -6.50 -9.56
CA PHE A 110 -2.31 -6.66 -8.43
C PHE A 110 -1.76 -7.53 -7.31
N ASP A 111 -1.10 -8.62 -7.67
CA ASP A 111 -0.51 -9.54 -6.70
C ASP A 111 0.89 -9.08 -6.28
N PRO A 112 1.28 -9.29 -5.01
CA PRO A 112 2.58 -8.89 -4.51
C PRO A 112 3.74 -9.58 -5.25
N ASP A 113 4.66 -8.80 -5.80
CA ASP A 113 5.94 -9.29 -6.34
C ASP A 113 7.06 -8.29 -6.02
N GLY A 114 7.93 -8.63 -5.06
CA GLY A 114 9.04 -7.77 -4.62
C GLY A 114 10.11 -7.50 -5.69
N ARG A 115 9.99 -8.09 -6.89
CA ARG A 115 10.86 -7.76 -8.03
C ARG A 115 10.33 -6.62 -8.89
N PHE A 116 9.06 -6.20 -8.68
CA PHE A 116 8.40 -5.12 -9.40
C PHE A 116 8.55 -5.20 -10.93
N PRO A 117 8.16 -6.32 -11.59
CA PRO A 117 8.56 -6.62 -12.98
C PRO A 117 8.03 -5.64 -14.02
N THR A 118 7.05 -4.78 -13.71
CA THR A 118 6.45 -3.84 -14.65
C THR A 118 6.86 -2.39 -14.43
N VAL A 119 7.60 -2.09 -13.36
CA VAL A 119 8.01 -0.73 -13.02
C VAL A 119 9.44 -0.73 -12.48
N SER A 120 10.22 0.26 -12.85
CA SER A 120 11.59 0.43 -12.34
C SER A 120 11.60 0.96 -10.90
N PHE A 121 10.65 1.85 -10.59
CA PHE A 121 10.38 2.37 -9.27
C PHE A 121 8.89 2.26 -8.98
N PRO A 122 8.47 1.49 -7.98
CA PRO A 122 7.06 1.27 -7.67
C PRO A 122 6.44 2.45 -6.88
N ASN A 123 6.61 3.65 -7.40
CA ASN A 123 6.07 4.88 -6.86
C ASN A 123 5.09 5.48 -7.88
N PRO A 124 3.81 5.71 -7.52
CA PRO A 124 2.81 6.27 -8.43
C PRO A 124 3.18 7.63 -9.05
N GLU A 125 4.10 8.37 -8.43
CA GLU A 125 4.56 9.68 -8.93
C GLU A 125 5.66 9.58 -9.98
N GLU A 126 6.26 8.40 -10.15
CA GLU A 126 7.35 8.21 -11.10
C GLU A 126 6.83 8.04 -12.55
N PRO A 127 7.57 8.58 -13.52
CA PRO A 127 7.22 8.41 -14.94
C PRO A 127 7.07 6.93 -15.33
N GLY A 128 5.96 6.61 -15.99
CA GLY A 128 5.67 5.25 -16.46
C GLY A 128 5.03 4.33 -15.42
N ALA A 129 5.06 4.65 -14.13
CA ALA A 129 4.49 3.81 -13.08
C ALA A 129 2.97 3.59 -13.26
N MET A 130 2.27 4.59 -13.77
CA MET A 130 0.83 4.57 -13.99
C MET A 130 0.40 4.09 -15.38
N ASP A 131 1.31 3.74 -16.28
CA ASP A 131 0.99 3.48 -17.68
C ASP A 131 -0.02 2.35 -17.87
N LEU A 132 0.14 1.24 -17.14
CA LEU A 132 -0.80 0.11 -17.20
C LEU A 132 -2.17 0.49 -16.65
N ALA A 133 -2.23 1.22 -15.55
CA ALA A 133 -3.49 1.67 -14.98
C ALA A 133 -4.22 2.66 -15.89
N LEU A 134 -3.49 3.57 -16.55
CA LEU A 134 -4.03 4.48 -17.56
C LEU A 134 -4.55 3.72 -18.79
N ALA A 135 -3.80 2.72 -19.27
CA ALA A 135 -4.23 1.89 -20.38
C ALA A 135 -5.54 1.15 -20.08
N ASP A 136 -5.61 0.50 -18.92
CA ASP A 136 -6.81 -0.22 -18.47
C ASP A 136 -8.00 0.72 -18.27
N ALA A 137 -7.76 1.90 -17.69
CA ALA A 137 -8.80 2.90 -17.48
C ALA A 137 -9.39 3.42 -18.80
N ARG A 138 -8.54 3.67 -19.81
CA ARG A 138 -8.98 4.05 -21.16
C ARG A 138 -9.81 2.94 -21.81
N ALA A 139 -9.33 1.70 -21.71
CA ALA A 139 -10.01 0.55 -22.30
C ALA A 139 -11.40 0.32 -21.71
N GLN A 140 -11.57 0.59 -20.42
CA GLN A 140 -12.83 0.35 -19.69
C GLN A 140 -13.70 1.60 -19.55
N GLY A 141 -13.17 2.79 -19.87
CA GLY A 141 -13.87 4.06 -19.67
C GLY A 141 -14.15 4.34 -18.19
N ALA A 142 -13.22 3.96 -17.30
CA ALA A 142 -13.39 4.16 -15.87
C ALA A 142 -13.47 5.64 -15.49
N ASP A 143 -14.18 5.97 -14.41
CA ASP A 143 -14.31 7.35 -13.95
C ASP A 143 -13.05 7.82 -13.21
N VAL A 144 -12.41 6.88 -12.47
CA VAL A 144 -11.24 7.18 -11.66
C VAL A 144 -10.18 6.07 -11.77
N ILE A 145 -8.95 6.45 -11.54
CA ILE A 145 -7.80 5.55 -11.35
C ILE A 145 -7.34 5.73 -9.90
N ILE A 146 -7.03 4.63 -9.23
CA ILE A 146 -6.47 4.63 -7.88
C ILE A 146 -5.24 3.75 -7.87
N ALA A 147 -4.16 4.25 -7.31
CA ALA A 147 -2.92 3.51 -7.13
C ALA A 147 -2.44 3.59 -5.69
N ASN A 148 -1.88 2.51 -5.18
CA ASN A 148 -1.05 2.52 -3.99
C ASN A 148 0.39 2.18 -4.34
N ASP A 149 1.32 2.70 -3.55
CA ASP A 149 2.68 2.19 -3.51
C ASP A 149 2.72 0.81 -2.80
N PRO A 150 3.85 0.09 -2.83
CA PRO A 150 3.87 -1.32 -2.39
C PRO A 150 3.45 -1.59 -0.95
N ASP A 151 3.70 -0.71 -0.01
CA ASP A 151 3.25 -0.86 1.39
C ASP A 151 1.95 -0.11 1.70
N ALA A 152 1.35 0.51 0.68
CA ALA A 152 0.04 1.14 0.69
C ALA A 152 -0.11 2.30 1.71
N ASP A 153 0.98 2.98 2.06
CA ASP A 153 0.93 4.18 2.89
C ASP A 153 0.83 5.47 2.05
N ARG A 154 0.98 5.34 0.73
CA ARG A 154 0.75 6.42 -0.25
C ARG A 154 -0.32 6.01 -1.25
N SER A 155 -1.00 7.01 -1.79
CA SER A 155 -1.96 6.81 -2.85
C SER A 155 -1.88 7.92 -3.89
N ALA A 156 -2.09 7.55 -5.14
CA ALA A 156 -2.34 8.50 -6.20
C ALA A 156 -3.72 8.25 -6.80
N ALA A 157 -4.32 9.29 -7.33
CA ALA A 157 -5.60 9.22 -8.00
C ALA A 157 -5.55 9.93 -9.34
N GLY A 158 -6.31 9.41 -10.31
CA GLY A 158 -6.56 10.05 -11.59
C GLY A 158 -8.05 10.16 -11.84
N ILE A 159 -8.48 11.20 -12.50
CA ILE A 159 -9.86 11.43 -12.88
C ILE A 159 -9.99 11.50 -14.39
N ARG A 160 -11.08 10.94 -14.91
CA ARG A 160 -11.44 11.08 -16.32
C ARG A 160 -11.82 12.53 -16.60
N THR A 161 -11.29 13.08 -17.68
CA THR A 161 -11.65 14.40 -18.23
C THR A 161 -12.30 14.25 -19.61
N ALA A 162 -12.62 15.35 -20.24
CA ALA A 162 -13.17 15.32 -21.61
C ALA A 162 -12.15 14.82 -22.65
N GLU A 163 -10.86 14.99 -22.38
CA GLU A 163 -9.78 14.67 -23.33
C GLU A 163 -9.09 13.34 -23.00
N ASP A 164 -8.80 13.09 -21.72
CA ASP A 164 -8.10 11.89 -21.25
C ASP A 164 -8.20 11.80 -19.71
N TYR A 165 -7.24 11.19 -19.02
CA TYR A 165 -7.12 11.18 -17.57
C TYR A 165 -6.15 12.24 -17.07
N ARG A 166 -6.51 12.88 -15.96
CA ARG A 166 -5.63 13.80 -15.23
C ARG A 166 -5.31 13.22 -13.88
N MET A 167 -4.01 13.00 -13.62
CA MET A 167 -3.54 12.63 -12.29
C MET A 167 -3.71 13.81 -11.34
N LEU A 168 -4.14 13.51 -10.12
CA LEU A 168 -4.25 14.45 -9.01
C LEU A 168 -2.95 14.34 -8.20
N THR A 169 -2.29 15.44 -8.01
CA THR A 169 -1.07 15.59 -7.19
C THR A 169 -1.40 16.28 -5.88
#